data_e84135f54b21da89997f51cf5bfa0941
#
_entry.id   e84135f54b21da89997f51cf5bfa0941
#
_cell.length_a   1.000
_cell.length_b   1.000
_cell.length_c   1.000
_cell.angle_alpha   90.00
_cell.angle_beta   90.00
_cell.angle_gamma   90.00
#
_symmetry.space_group_name_H-M   'P 1'
#
loop_
_entity.id
_entity.type
_entity.pdbx_description
1 polymer ?
#
loop_
_entity_poly.entity_id
_entity_poly.type
_entity_poly.pdbx_seq_one_letter_code
_entity_poly.pdbx_strand_id
1 'polypeptide(L)'
;YINNIGVITEIIGVILLILALGFFVTNGIEDFSISKMTNNFKISDIGFESFALSILLGAWCLTGFEAAADMSEETKNPTKIVPKSIINSLLTSGFFGIVIIIFSIILLQKDIYMTGSENFLTDLLRNEFGVLLYSIILLFVIAAIFACGVACMATASRLIFSMSRDSVLPNSTWLKSIDKNKSPGNSLILIGILATLFIIIFNKIEV
;
A
#
# COMPACT_ATOMS: atom_id res chain seq x y z
N TYR A 1 4.23 7.06 -18.46
CA TYR A 1 3.03 7.92 -18.30
C TYR A 1 2.02 7.29 -17.35
N ILE A 2 1.62 6.02 -17.51
CA ILE A 2 0.62 5.36 -16.67
C ILE A 2 1.05 5.34 -15.19
N ASN A 3 2.30 5.02 -14.91
CA ASN A 3 2.82 4.97 -13.54
C ASN A 3 2.79 6.37 -12.86
N ASN A 4 3.12 7.42 -13.59
CA ASN A 4 3.07 8.79 -13.04
C ASN A 4 1.64 9.22 -12.73
N ILE A 5 0.67 8.86 -13.59
CA ILE A 5 -0.75 9.12 -13.34
C ILE A 5 -1.20 8.32 -12.10
N GLY A 6 -0.78 7.06 -11.99
CA GLY A 6 -1.07 6.21 -10.83
C GLY A 6 -0.61 6.84 -9.52
N VAL A 7 0.65 7.27 -9.44
CA VAL A 7 1.23 7.92 -8.24
C VAL A 7 0.49 9.22 -7.88
N ILE A 8 0.15 10.06 -8.89
CA ILE A 8 -0.61 11.29 -8.64
C ILE A 8 -2.00 10.96 -8.10
N THR A 9 -2.68 9.97 -8.68
CA THR A 9 -4.00 9.52 -8.24
C THR A 9 -3.95 9.00 -6.80
N GLU A 10 -2.93 8.24 -6.45
CA GLU A 10 -2.71 7.71 -5.10
C GLU A 10 -2.50 8.84 -4.08
N ILE A 11 -1.63 9.80 -4.38
CA ILE A 11 -1.39 10.97 -3.51
C ILE A 11 -2.67 11.78 -3.30
N ILE A 12 -3.43 12.04 -4.36
CA ILE A 12 -4.71 12.75 -4.28
C ILE A 12 -5.70 11.96 -3.42
N GLY A 13 -5.79 10.64 -3.62
CA GLY A 13 -6.68 9.76 -2.85
C GLY A 13 -6.34 9.76 -1.35
N VAL A 14 -5.06 9.66 -0.99
CA VAL A 14 -4.59 9.73 0.41
C VAL A 14 -4.90 11.08 1.04
N ILE A 15 -4.66 12.19 0.32
CA ILE A 15 -4.96 13.54 0.81
C ILE A 15 -6.47 13.70 1.01
N LEU A 16 -7.31 13.26 0.08
CA LEU A 16 -8.76 13.29 0.22
C LEU A 16 -9.24 12.48 1.42
N LEU A 17 -8.69 11.29 1.63
CA LEU A 17 -9.01 10.44 2.77
C LEU A 17 -8.64 11.16 4.09
N ILE A 18 -7.44 11.72 4.19
CA ILE A 18 -6.99 12.45 5.39
C ILE A 18 -7.85 13.67 5.66
N LEU A 19 -8.22 14.43 4.61
CA LEU A 19 -9.11 15.58 4.76
C LEU A 19 -10.50 15.16 5.21
N ALA A 20 -11.06 14.08 4.67
CA ALA A 20 -12.33 13.52 5.08
C ALA A 20 -12.30 13.08 6.55
N LEU A 21 -11.31 12.29 6.96
CA LEU A 21 -11.14 11.86 8.35
C LEU A 21 -10.93 13.06 9.30
N GLY A 22 -10.08 14.02 8.90
CA GLY A 22 -9.82 15.23 9.69
C GLY A 22 -11.06 16.10 9.86
N PHE A 23 -11.86 16.30 8.81
CA PHE A 23 -13.14 16.99 8.89
C PHE A 23 -14.07 16.32 9.89
N PHE A 24 -14.07 15.01 9.90
CA PHE A 24 -14.91 14.23 10.81
C PHE A 24 -14.47 14.34 12.26
N VAL A 25 -13.16 14.30 12.49
CA VAL A 25 -12.59 14.50 13.84
C VAL A 25 -12.95 15.87 14.37
N THR A 26 -12.91 16.91 13.55
CA THR A 26 -13.17 18.30 14.00
C THR A 26 -14.66 18.60 14.23
N ASN A 27 -15.57 18.00 13.44
CA ASN A 27 -16.99 18.32 13.49
C ASN A 27 -17.86 17.25 14.18
N GLY A 28 -17.34 16.04 14.32
CA GLY A 28 -18.12 14.88 14.79
C GLY A 28 -17.87 14.49 16.25
N ILE A 29 -16.92 15.13 16.94
CA ILE A 29 -16.55 14.76 18.31
C ILE A 29 -16.71 15.98 19.20
N GLU A 30 -17.86 16.08 19.88
CA GLU A 30 -18.13 17.17 20.85
C GLU A 30 -17.27 17.04 22.11
N ASP A 31 -16.85 15.82 22.49
CA ASP A 31 -16.05 15.53 23.69
C ASP A 31 -14.79 14.70 23.35
N PHE A 32 -13.82 15.28 22.65
CA PHE A 32 -12.52 14.65 22.50
C PHE A 32 -11.78 14.60 23.85
N SER A 33 -11.57 13.40 24.37
CA SER A 33 -10.81 13.21 25.62
C SER A 33 -9.72 12.16 25.42
N ILE A 34 -8.47 12.60 25.58
CA ILE A 34 -7.30 11.71 25.59
C ILE A 34 -7.43 10.62 26.68
N SER A 35 -8.11 10.95 27.81
CA SER A 35 -8.34 9.99 28.90
C SER A 35 -9.27 8.86 28.48
N LYS A 36 -10.26 9.07 27.61
CA LYS A 36 -11.11 8.01 27.06
C LYS A 36 -10.30 7.09 26.14
N MET A 37 -9.35 7.65 25.40
CA MET A 37 -8.47 6.91 24.51
C MET A 37 -7.55 5.96 25.30
N THR A 38 -6.94 6.44 26.38
CA THR A 38 -6.03 5.62 27.21
C THR A 38 -6.75 4.60 28.09
N ASN A 39 -7.97 4.89 28.54
CA ASN A 39 -8.74 3.97 29.39
C ASN A 39 -9.31 2.76 28.62
N ASN A 40 -9.60 2.95 27.33
CA ASN A 40 -10.10 1.85 26.48
C ASN A 40 -8.98 0.97 25.92
N PHE A 41 -7.73 1.45 25.91
CA PHE A 41 -6.56 0.70 25.45
C PHE A 41 -5.72 0.24 26.65
N LYS A 42 -6.10 -0.89 27.25
CA LYS A 42 -5.23 -1.57 28.22
C LYS A 42 -4.25 -2.43 27.45
N ILE A 43 -2.99 -2.03 27.42
CA ILE A 43 -1.89 -2.80 26.81
C ILE A 43 -1.81 -4.21 27.39
N SER A 44 -2.23 -4.39 28.67
CA SER A 44 -2.30 -5.69 29.33
C SER A 44 -3.23 -6.72 28.68
N ASP A 45 -4.22 -6.25 27.94
CA ASP A 45 -5.25 -7.11 27.34
C ASP A 45 -4.92 -7.49 25.88
N ILE A 46 -3.83 -6.94 25.33
CA ILE A 46 -3.34 -7.25 23.99
C ILE A 46 -2.51 -8.54 24.07
N GLY A 47 -3.03 -9.62 23.51
CA GLY A 47 -2.29 -10.87 23.37
C GLY A 47 -1.06 -10.69 22.46
N PHE A 48 -0.03 -11.50 22.70
CA PHE A 48 1.19 -11.50 21.88
C PHE A 48 0.90 -11.69 20.38
N GLU A 49 -0.08 -12.51 20.05
CA GLU A 49 -0.51 -12.77 18.68
C GLU A 49 -1.04 -11.50 18.00
N SER A 50 -1.96 -10.77 18.64
CA SER A 50 -2.51 -9.52 18.13
C SER A 50 -1.43 -8.44 17.96
N PHE A 51 -0.47 -8.38 18.89
CA PHE A 51 0.67 -7.50 18.80
C PHE A 51 1.59 -7.85 17.61
N ALA A 52 1.90 -9.13 17.44
CA ALA A 52 2.73 -9.61 16.34
C ALA A 52 2.06 -9.36 14.97
N LEU A 53 0.74 -9.60 14.86
CA LEU A 53 -0.04 -9.30 13.65
C LEU A 53 -0.05 -7.80 13.34
N SER A 54 -0.15 -6.95 14.36
CA SER A 54 -0.10 -5.48 14.16
C SER A 54 1.24 -5.02 13.61
N ILE A 55 2.36 -5.59 14.10
CA ILE A 55 3.70 -5.30 13.56
C ILE A 55 3.81 -5.78 12.11
N LEU A 56 3.32 -6.99 11.81
CA LEU A 56 3.35 -7.56 10.46
C LEU A 56 2.57 -6.69 9.49
N LEU A 57 1.38 -6.21 9.89
CA LEU A 57 0.56 -5.30 9.09
C LEU A 57 1.27 -3.96 8.84
N GLY A 58 1.88 -3.37 9.88
CA GLY A 58 2.66 -2.15 9.75
C GLY A 58 3.87 -2.32 8.83
N ALA A 59 4.59 -3.44 8.93
CA ALA A 59 5.69 -3.77 8.04
C ALA A 59 5.22 -3.92 6.59
N TRP A 60 4.08 -4.58 6.36
CA TRP A 60 3.47 -4.70 5.04
C TRP A 60 3.16 -3.35 4.41
N CYS A 61 2.62 -2.40 5.17
CA CYS A 61 2.29 -1.05 4.67
C CYS A 61 3.53 -0.24 4.25
N LEU A 62 4.72 -0.61 4.73
CA LEU A 62 5.98 0.05 4.40
C LEU A 62 6.76 -0.65 3.28
N THR A 63 6.30 -1.78 2.73
CA THR A 63 6.94 -2.47 1.60
C THR A 63 6.86 -1.64 0.32
N GLY A 64 7.72 -1.94 -0.65
CA GLY A 64 7.77 -1.26 -1.96
C GLY A 64 8.85 -0.17 -2.07
N PHE A 65 9.52 0.20 -0.97
CA PHE A 65 10.63 1.16 -1.00
C PHE A 65 11.82 0.65 -1.82
N GLU A 66 12.00 -0.67 -1.90
CA GLU A 66 13.03 -1.36 -2.66
C GLU A 66 12.89 -1.16 -4.18
N ALA A 67 11.70 -0.82 -4.68
CA ALA A 67 11.46 -0.56 -6.10
C ALA A 67 12.40 0.50 -6.70
N ALA A 68 12.83 1.47 -5.88
CA ALA A 68 13.81 2.46 -6.30
C ALA A 68 15.19 1.84 -6.58
N ALA A 69 15.57 0.76 -5.86
CA ALA A 69 16.80 0.03 -6.11
C ALA A 69 16.70 -0.82 -7.39
N ASP A 70 15.58 -1.50 -7.60
CA ASP A 70 15.32 -2.32 -8.79
C ASP A 70 15.34 -1.49 -10.09
N MET A 71 15.01 -0.20 -9.99
CA MET A 71 15.02 0.75 -11.11
C MET A 71 16.32 1.56 -11.21
N SER A 72 17.35 1.20 -10.46
CA SER A 72 18.62 1.96 -10.42
C SER A 72 19.31 2.05 -11.78
N GLU A 73 19.22 1.02 -12.61
CA GLU A 73 19.84 1.00 -13.95
C GLU A 73 19.21 2.04 -14.91
N GLU A 74 17.97 2.41 -14.71
CA GLU A 74 17.26 3.42 -15.51
C GLU A 74 17.36 4.83 -14.90
N THR A 75 17.95 4.95 -13.70
CA THR A 75 18.03 6.18 -12.94
C THR A 75 19.31 6.97 -13.26
N LYS A 76 19.19 8.28 -13.53
CA LYS A 76 20.36 9.16 -13.64
C LYS A 76 21.01 9.36 -12.27
N ASN A 77 22.33 9.21 -12.17
CA ASN A 77 23.09 9.32 -10.92
C ASN A 77 22.54 8.44 -9.80
N PRO A 78 22.43 7.11 -10.00
CA PRO A 78 21.72 6.20 -9.07
C PRO A 78 22.32 6.21 -7.68
N THR A 79 23.63 6.33 -7.53
CA THR A 79 24.35 6.34 -6.23
C THR A 79 23.90 7.46 -5.29
N LYS A 80 23.36 8.56 -5.83
CA LYS A 80 22.87 9.70 -5.04
C LYS A 80 21.34 9.70 -4.93
N ILE A 81 20.65 9.36 -6.03
CA ILE A 81 19.19 9.49 -6.12
C ILE A 81 18.51 8.31 -5.44
N VAL A 82 18.95 7.07 -5.67
CA VAL A 82 18.29 5.87 -5.16
C VAL A 82 18.23 5.83 -3.64
N PRO A 83 19.33 6.01 -2.87
CA PRO A 83 19.24 6.02 -1.41
C PRO A 83 18.30 7.10 -0.86
N LYS A 84 18.34 8.30 -1.48
CA LYS A 84 17.46 9.39 -1.06
C LYS A 84 15.99 9.09 -1.37
N SER A 85 15.69 8.44 -2.49
CA SER A 85 14.33 8.05 -2.86
C SER A 85 13.79 6.98 -1.90
N ILE A 86 14.59 5.99 -1.52
CA ILE A 86 14.24 4.97 -0.54
C ILE A 86 13.87 5.60 0.81
N ILE A 87 14.73 6.47 1.34
CA ILE A 87 14.49 7.14 2.61
C ILE A 87 13.24 8.02 2.54
N ASN A 88 13.10 8.82 1.48
CA ASN A 88 11.96 9.70 1.32
C ASN A 88 10.65 8.92 1.18
N SER A 89 10.62 7.80 0.45
CA SER A 89 9.43 6.98 0.33
C SER A 89 8.99 6.40 1.67
N LEU A 90 9.93 5.85 2.46
CA LEU A 90 9.65 5.34 3.80
C LEU A 90 9.11 6.42 4.74
N LEU A 91 9.77 7.59 4.77
CA LEU A 91 9.34 8.69 5.62
C LEU A 91 7.96 9.23 5.22
N THR A 92 7.71 9.37 3.92
CA THR A 92 6.44 9.87 3.42
C THR A 92 5.30 8.89 3.69
N SER A 93 5.48 7.61 3.34
CA SER A 93 4.47 6.56 3.59
C SER A 93 4.22 6.38 5.09
N GLY A 94 5.29 6.36 5.90
CA GLY A 94 5.17 6.26 7.35
C GLY A 94 4.42 7.44 7.97
N PHE A 95 4.72 8.67 7.53
CA PHE A 95 4.04 9.86 8.02
C PHE A 95 2.54 9.84 7.71
N PHE A 96 2.17 9.62 6.45
CA PHE A 96 0.74 9.57 6.09
C PHE A 96 0.03 8.37 6.72
N GLY A 97 0.70 7.21 6.83
CA GLY A 97 0.16 6.05 7.52
C GLY A 97 -0.15 6.34 8.99
N ILE A 98 0.76 6.97 9.72
CA ILE A 98 0.56 7.38 11.12
C ILE A 98 -0.62 8.34 11.24
N VAL A 99 -0.74 9.33 10.36
CA VAL A 99 -1.85 10.29 10.38
C VAL A 99 -3.20 9.59 10.19
N ILE A 100 -3.30 8.66 9.24
CA ILE A 100 -4.52 7.88 9.00
C ILE A 100 -4.86 7.03 10.22
N ILE A 101 -3.88 6.36 10.82
CA ILE A 101 -4.08 5.52 12.01
C ILE A 101 -4.58 6.37 13.18
N ILE A 102 -3.95 7.53 13.45
CA ILE A 102 -4.36 8.43 14.53
C ILE A 102 -5.82 8.87 14.33
N PHE A 103 -6.18 9.33 13.14
CA PHE A 103 -7.56 9.74 12.87
C PHE A 103 -8.55 8.57 12.99
N SER A 104 -8.18 7.37 12.52
CA SER A 104 -9.01 6.18 12.66
C SER A 104 -9.22 5.80 14.13
N ILE A 105 -8.18 5.87 14.97
CA ILE A 105 -8.28 5.59 16.41
C ILE A 105 -9.18 6.62 17.11
N ILE A 106 -9.07 7.90 16.76
CA ILE A 106 -9.92 8.95 17.30
C ILE A 106 -11.40 8.69 16.97
N LEU A 107 -11.68 8.28 15.75
CA LEU A 107 -13.03 7.98 15.28
C LEU A 107 -13.63 6.70 15.89
N LEU A 108 -12.78 5.73 16.25
CA LEU A 108 -13.22 4.53 17.00
C LEU A 108 -13.80 4.84 18.39
N GLN A 109 -13.56 6.03 18.95
CA GLN A 109 -14.16 6.44 20.22
C GLN A 109 -15.66 6.75 20.11
N LYS A 110 -16.18 6.89 18.90
CA LYS A 110 -17.60 7.06 18.67
C LYS A 110 -18.26 5.67 18.85
N ASP A 111 -18.98 5.45 19.95
CA ASP A 111 -19.60 4.16 20.35
C ASP A 111 -20.45 3.49 19.25
N ILE A 112 -20.87 4.24 18.26
CA ILE A 112 -21.70 3.79 17.13
C ILE A 112 -20.98 2.75 16.25
N TYR A 113 -19.64 2.75 16.26
CA TYR A 113 -18.83 1.91 15.35
C TYR A 113 -18.09 0.78 16.05
N MET A 114 -18.25 0.66 17.36
CA MET A 114 -17.58 -0.37 18.20
C MET A 114 -18.11 -1.80 17.99
N THR A 115 -19.04 -2.03 17.10
CA THR A 115 -19.68 -3.33 16.89
C THR A 115 -18.89 -4.29 15.98
N GLY A 116 -17.56 -4.21 15.98
CA GLY A 116 -16.72 -5.30 15.40
C GLY A 116 -16.88 -5.50 13.89
N SER A 117 -17.28 -4.49 13.13
CA SER A 117 -17.30 -4.62 11.68
C SER A 117 -15.88 -4.69 11.14
N GLU A 118 -15.58 -5.74 10.38
CA GLU A 118 -14.30 -5.91 9.68
C GLU A 118 -14.03 -4.76 8.70
N ASN A 119 -15.06 -3.97 8.37
CA ASN A 119 -15.03 -2.90 7.39
C ASN A 119 -15.25 -1.50 8.01
N PHE A 120 -14.81 -1.30 9.26
CA PHE A 120 -15.01 -0.06 10.02
C PHE A 120 -14.81 1.23 9.18
N LEU A 121 -13.69 1.35 8.47
CA LEU A 121 -13.38 2.58 7.72
C LEU A 121 -14.35 2.82 6.56
N THR A 122 -14.76 1.78 5.86
CA THR A 122 -15.72 1.86 4.74
C THR A 122 -17.12 2.16 5.23
N ASP A 123 -17.53 1.58 6.34
CA ASP A 123 -18.84 1.82 6.96
C ASP A 123 -18.92 3.26 7.48
N LEU A 124 -17.86 3.74 8.12
CA LEU A 124 -17.74 5.12 8.56
C LEU A 124 -17.87 6.09 7.39
N LEU A 125 -17.07 5.90 6.33
CA LEU A 125 -17.12 6.79 5.17
C LEU A 125 -18.51 6.80 4.50
N ARG A 126 -19.14 5.63 4.39
CA ARG A 126 -20.47 5.51 3.77
C ARG A 126 -21.57 6.16 4.59
N ASN A 127 -21.55 5.96 5.91
CA ASN A 127 -22.62 6.44 6.80
C ASN A 127 -22.53 7.94 7.02
N GLU A 128 -21.33 8.47 7.10
CA GLU A 128 -21.12 9.87 7.47
C GLU A 128 -21.03 10.81 6.27
N PHE A 129 -20.42 10.37 5.17
CA PHE A 129 -20.28 11.21 3.98
C PHE A 129 -21.27 10.88 2.87
N GLY A 130 -22.07 9.82 3.08
CA GLY A 130 -23.03 9.36 2.07
C GLY A 130 -22.38 8.59 0.93
N VAL A 131 -23.23 7.98 0.11
CA VAL A 131 -22.83 7.05 -0.96
C VAL A 131 -21.93 7.71 -2.00
N LEU A 132 -22.13 8.98 -2.30
CA LEU A 132 -21.42 9.67 -3.39
C LEU A 132 -19.93 9.85 -3.04
N LEU A 133 -19.61 10.42 -1.88
CA LEU A 133 -18.20 10.65 -1.46
C LEU A 133 -17.50 9.32 -1.18
N TYR A 134 -18.19 8.37 -0.55
CA TYR A 134 -17.69 7.01 -0.39
C TYR A 134 -17.31 6.38 -1.74
N SER A 135 -18.15 6.48 -2.77
CA SER A 135 -17.88 5.92 -4.09
C SER A 135 -16.68 6.58 -4.78
N ILE A 136 -16.51 7.89 -4.59
CA ILE A 136 -15.34 8.62 -5.11
C ILE A 136 -14.06 8.13 -4.44
N ILE A 137 -14.03 8.02 -3.12
CA ILE A 137 -12.87 7.52 -2.38
C ILE A 137 -12.55 6.08 -2.79
N LEU A 138 -13.58 5.23 -2.91
CA LEU A 138 -13.41 3.85 -3.36
C LEU A 138 -12.81 3.76 -4.77
N LEU A 139 -13.21 4.63 -5.68
CA LEU A 139 -12.64 4.70 -7.02
C LEU A 139 -11.13 5.04 -6.98
N PHE A 140 -10.73 5.99 -6.12
CA PHE A 140 -9.30 6.30 -5.93
C PHE A 140 -8.54 5.11 -5.34
N VAL A 141 -9.12 4.38 -4.39
CA VAL A 141 -8.51 3.17 -3.81
C VAL A 141 -8.33 2.09 -4.88
N ILE A 142 -9.35 1.82 -5.70
CA ILE A 142 -9.25 0.84 -6.79
C ILE A 142 -8.17 1.25 -7.79
N ALA A 143 -8.11 2.52 -8.18
CA ALA A 143 -7.08 3.03 -9.08
C ALA A 143 -5.67 2.91 -8.49
N ALA A 144 -5.50 3.17 -7.19
CA ALA A 144 -4.25 3.03 -6.46
C ALA A 144 -3.78 1.56 -6.41
N ILE A 145 -4.69 0.62 -6.11
CA ILE A 145 -4.38 -0.82 -6.11
C ILE A 145 -3.94 -1.27 -7.49
N PHE A 146 -4.63 -0.84 -8.55
CA PHE A 146 -4.23 -1.15 -9.91
C PHE A 146 -2.85 -0.59 -10.27
N ALA A 147 -2.58 0.67 -9.93
CA ALA A 147 -1.29 1.32 -10.17
C ALA A 147 -0.15 0.62 -9.41
N CYS A 148 -0.38 0.23 -8.16
CA CYS A 148 0.55 -0.54 -7.35
C CYS A 148 0.86 -1.90 -8.01
N GLY A 149 -0.15 -2.63 -8.47
CA GLY A 149 0.03 -3.89 -9.19
C GLY A 149 0.90 -3.74 -10.44
N VAL A 150 0.66 -2.69 -11.25
CA VAL A 150 1.49 -2.38 -12.42
C VAL A 150 2.94 -2.06 -12.03
N ALA A 151 3.15 -1.29 -10.97
CA ALA A 151 4.49 -0.96 -10.47
C ALA A 151 5.23 -2.22 -9.98
N CYS A 152 4.57 -3.08 -9.20
CA CYS A 152 5.14 -4.35 -8.73
C CYS A 152 5.53 -5.27 -9.90
N MET A 153 4.69 -5.38 -10.91
CA MET A 153 5.00 -6.16 -12.11
C MET A 153 6.21 -5.59 -12.86
N ALA A 154 6.29 -4.27 -12.96
CA ALA A 154 7.39 -3.60 -13.63
C ALA A 154 8.73 -3.80 -12.91
N THR A 155 8.78 -3.64 -11.59
CA THR A 155 10.00 -3.83 -10.78
C THR A 155 10.43 -5.30 -10.75
N ALA A 156 9.52 -6.23 -10.53
CA ALA A 156 9.81 -7.65 -10.52
C ALA A 156 10.34 -8.15 -11.87
N SER A 157 9.80 -7.66 -12.99
CA SER A 157 10.29 -8.03 -14.31
C SER A 157 11.72 -7.54 -14.57
N ARG A 158 12.10 -6.36 -14.06
CA ARG A 158 13.46 -5.84 -14.16
C ARG A 158 14.44 -6.61 -13.29
N LEU A 159 14.01 -6.99 -12.08
CA LEU A 159 14.81 -7.83 -11.20
C LEU A 159 15.13 -9.19 -11.85
N ILE A 160 14.12 -9.87 -12.41
CA ILE A 160 14.34 -11.12 -13.15
C ILE A 160 15.26 -10.91 -14.37
N PHE A 161 15.07 -9.83 -15.09
CA PHE A 161 15.91 -9.49 -16.23
C PHE A 161 17.38 -9.31 -15.80
N SER A 162 17.67 -8.54 -14.75
CA SER A 162 19.03 -8.32 -14.28
C SER A 162 19.70 -9.61 -13.78
N MET A 163 18.98 -10.44 -13.01
CA MET A 163 19.46 -11.76 -12.58
C MET A 163 19.73 -12.71 -13.79
N SER A 164 18.91 -12.60 -14.83
CA SER A 164 19.09 -13.43 -16.05
C SER A 164 20.27 -12.94 -16.89
N ARG A 165 20.51 -11.63 -16.93
CA ARG A 165 21.68 -11.04 -17.57
C ARG A 165 22.97 -11.58 -16.94
N ASP A 166 22.99 -11.69 -15.63
CA ASP A 166 24.11 -12.22 -14.86
C ASP A 166 24.17 -13.77 -14.85
N SER A 167 23.28 -14.44 -15.62
CA SER A 167 23.21 -15.88 -15.78
C SER A 167 22.95 -16.66 -14.48
N VAL A 168 22.31 -16.04 -13.50
CA VAL A 168 21.97 -16.66 -12.20
C VAL A 168 20.73 -17.56 -12.32
N LEU A 169 19.81 -17.22 -13.21
CA LEU A 169 18.55 -17.96 -13.36
C LEU A 169 18.63 -19.05 -14.43
N PRO A 170 17.89 -20.16 -14.29
CA PRO A 170 17.71 -21.12 -15.36
C PRO A 170 17.03 -20.45 -16.57
N ASN A 171 17.39 -20.89 -17.78
CA ASN A 171 16.85 -20.32 -19.01
C ASN A 171 17.11 -18.82 -19.22
N SER A 172 18.23 -18.33 -18.69
CA SER A 172 18.65 -16.91 -18.72
C SER A 172 18.68 -16.34 -20.13
N THR A 173 18.99 -17.14 -21.16
CA THR A 173 19.03 -16.72 -22.57
C THR A 173 17.67 -16.23 -23.06
N TRP A 174 16.59 -16.85 -22.64
CA TRP A 174 15.23 -16.46 -22.98
C TRP A 174 14.76 -15.27 -22.14
N LEU A 175 15.04 -15.29 -20.84
CA LEU A 175 14.60 -14.25 -19.89
C LEU A 175 15.27 -12.89 -20.13
N LYS A 176 16.53 -12.86 -20.53
CA LYS A 176 17.28 -11.61 -20.83
C LYS A 176 16.98 -11.00 -22.21
N SER A 177 16.03 -11.55 -22.94
CA SER A 177 15.66 -10.97 -24.22
C SER A 177 14.88 -9.67 -24.04
N ILE A 178 15.20 -8.69 -24.89
CA ILE A 178 14.57 -7.37 -24.87
C ILE A 178 13.71 -7.25 -26.13
N ASP A 179 12.47 -6.80 -25.95
CA ASP A 179 11.53 -6.53 -27.02
C ASP A 179 11.90 -5.27 -27.82
N LYS A 180 11.26 -5.08 -28.99
CA LYS A 180 11.40 -3.87 -29.83
C LYS A 180 11.17 -2.57 -29.07
N ASN A 181 10.37 -2.60 -28.02
CA ASN A 181 10.06 -1.47 -27.16
C ASN A 181 11.07 -1.29 -26.00
N LYS A 182 12.21 -1.97 -26.03
CA LYS A 182 13.24 -1.96 -24.98
C LYS A 182 12.70 -2.42 -23.60
N SER A 183 11.71 -3.29 -23.59
CA SER A 183 11.12 -3.86 -22.39
C SER A 183 11.54 -5.33 -22.22
N PRO A 184 11.73 -5.85 -20.99
CA PRO A 184 12.02 -7.25 -20.72
C PRO A 184 10.72 -8.10 -20.79
N GLY A 185 10.16 -8.25 -22.02
CA GLY A 185 8.86 -8.87 -22.25
C GLY A 185 8.76 -10.29 -21.70
N ASN A 186 9.79 -11.12 -21.90
CA ASN A 186 9.78 -12.51 -21.43
C ASN A 186 9.82 -12.61 -19.90
N SER A 187 10.55 -11.73 -19.23
CA SER A 187 10.56 -11.63 -17.77
C SER A 187 9.19 -11.19 -17.25
N LEU A 188 8.52 -10.26 -17.94
CA LEU A 188 7.18 -9.82 -17.60
C LEU A 188 6.13 -10.94 -17.73
N ILE A 189 6.21 -11.73 -18.81
CA ILE A 189 5.34 -12.90 -19.02
C ILE A 189 5.54 -13.92 -17.89
N LEU A 190 6.79 -14.21 -17.53
CA LEU A 190 7.09 -15.14 -16.43
C LEU A 190 6.45 -14.66 -15.11
N ILE A 191 6.62 -13.39 -14.75
CA ILE A 191 6.00 -12.82 -13.55
C ILE A 191 4.48 -12.93 -13.60
N GLY A 192 3.87 -12.61 -14.74
CA GLY A 192 2.41 -12.73 -14.91
C GLY A 192 1.91 -14.17 -14.70
N ILE A 193 2.62 -15.15 -15.25
CA ILE A 193 2.29 -16.57 -15.04
C ILE A 193 2.45 -16.95 -13.57
N LEU A 194 3.57 -16.59 -12.92
CA LEU A 194 3.81 -16.91 -11.51
C LEU A 194 2.77 -16.27 -10.59
N ALA A 195 2.44 -15.00 -10.81
CA ALA A 195 1.40 -14.31 -10.05
C ALA A 195 0.02 -14.96 -10.21
N THR A 196 -0.33 -15.35 -11.43
CA THR A 196 -1.60 -16.04 -11.71
C THR A 196 -1.65 -17.42 -11.04
N LEU A 197 -0.58 -18.19 -11.14
CA LEU A 197 -0.48 -19.49 -10.47
C LEU A 197 -0.57 -19.36 -8.96
N PHE A 198 0.09 -18.35 -8.39
CA PHE A 198 0.02 -18.08 -6.96
C PHE A 198 -1.42 -17.80 -6.53
N ILE A 199 -2.14 -16.91 -7.23
CA ILE A 199 -3.54 -16.60 -6.95
C ILE A 199 -4.40 -17.87 -7.04
N ILE A 200 -4.25 -18.71 -8.07
CA ILE A 200 -5.04 -19.94 -8.24
C ILE A 200 -4.78 -20.92 -7.11
N ILE A 201 -3.52 -21.07 -6.69
CA ILE A 201 -3.16 -22.02 -5.63
C ILE A 201 -3.70 -21.53 -4.28
N PHE A 202 -3.48 -20.26 -3.95
CA PHE A 202 -3.86 -19.71 -2.65
C PHE A 202 -5.35 -19.36 -2.52
N ASN A 203 -6.06 -19.12 -3.62
CA ASN A 203 -7.52 -18.94 -3.58
C ASN A 203 -8.29 -20.22 -3.14
N LYS A 204 -7.63 -21.39 -3.12
CA LYS A 204 -8.19 -22.65 -2.60
C LYS A 204 -7.86 -22.90 -1.13
N ILE A 205 -6.98 -22.12 -0.56
CA ILE A 205 -6.62 -22.18 0.83
C ILE A 205 -7.47 -21.10 1.51
N GLU A 206 -8.64 -21.49 2.03
CA GLU A 206 -9.42 -20.63 2.93
C GLU A 206 -8.53 -20.33 4.15
N VAL A 207 -8.05 -19.09 4.22
CA VAL A 207 -7.35 -18.54 5.37
C VAL A 207 -8.37 -17.92 6.31
#